data_8cdb675694daac555b122c49cb36ff77
#
_entry.id   8cdb675694daac555b122c49cb36ff77
#
_cell.length_a   1.000
_cell.length_b   1.000
_cell.length_c   1.000
_cell.angle_alpha   90.00
_cell.angle_beta   90.00
_cell.angle_gamma   90.00
#
_symmetry.space_group_name_H-M   'P 1'
#
loop_
_entity.id
_entity.type
_entity.pdbx_description
1 polymer ?
#
loop_
_entity_poly.entity_id
_entity_poly.type
_entity_poly.pdbx_seq_one_letter_code
_entity_poly.pdbx_strand_id
1 'polypeptide(L)'
;GFEADVICIFPNSYDANLTGSFANDVVCSDQTDIEITFRNYGNQSLTSLDLTYDINGGTPTTYNWTGSLLSGVSETVVIPNVVFLPQAFNHVNWVATNPSGQVDQNTTNNSISSMFRHWEQQGDVLMGIDAGVINIDILTDGYGSETTWDIKAENGTIVASGGPYSNNTQHNETAFVNPTECFTFSLYDSYGDG
;
A
#
# COMPACT_ATOMS: atom_id res chain seq x y z
N GLY A 1 -23.02 -1.99 -40.47
CA GLY A 1 -22.33 -1.25 -39.45
C GLY A 1 -20.84 -1.38 -39.65
N PHE A 2 -20.14 -0.26 -39.77
CA PHE A 2 -18.67 -0.28 -39.78
C PHE A 2 -18.26 -0.22 -38.29
N GLU A 3 -17.60 -1.27 -37.80
CA GLU A 3 -16.85 -1.19 -36.55
C GLU A 3 -15.57 -0.40 -36.83
N ALA A 4 -15.39 0.69 -36.13
CA ALA A 4 -14.13 1.43 -36.17
C ALA A 4 -13.19 0.80 -35.14
N ASP A 5 -12.19 0.08 -35.61
CA ASP A 5 -11.08 -0.37 -34.75
C ASP A 5 -10.28 0.84 -34.28
N VAL A 6 -10.15 0.99 -32.98
CA VAL A 6 -9.25 1.99 -32.38
C VAL A 6 -7.82 1.47 -32.51
N ILE A 7 -7.07 2.01 -33.45
CA ILE A 7 -5.65 1.72 -33.61
C ILE A 7 -4.86 2.65 -32.69
N CYS A 8 -4.24 2.09 -31.63
CA CYS A 8 -3.26 2.83 -30.83
C CYS A 8 -1.94 2.90 -31.60
N ILE A 9 -1.52 4.10 -31.99
CA ILE A 9 -0.21 4.32 -32.61
C ILE A 9 0.75 4.81 -31.53
N PHE A 10 1.79 4.02 -31.25
CA PHE A 10 2.89 4.44 -30.39
C PHE A 10 4.00 5.03 -31.28
N PRO A 11 4.22 6.35 -31.25
CA PRO A 11 5.15 7.02 -32.17
C PRO A 11 6.60 6.75 -31.85
N ASN A 12 6.90 6.44 -30.59
CA ASN A 12 8.26 6.21 -30.10
C ASN A 12 8.65 4.75 -30.25
N SER A 13 9.93 4.49 -30.50
CA SER A 13 10.47 3.12 -30.50
C SER A 13 10.69 2.61 -29.09
N TYR A 14 11.19 3.47 -28.23
CA TYR A 14 11.49 3.19 -26.83
C TYR A 14 10.87 4.28 -25.94
N ASP A 15 9.90 3.92 -25.15
CA ASP A 15 9.14 4.81 -24.27
C ASP A 15 8.52 3.95 -23.16
N ALA A 16 8.95 4.15 -21.93
CA ALA A 16 8.44 3.46 -20.75
C ALA A 16 7.69 4.45 -19.86
N ASN A 17 6.39 4.30 -19.74
CA ASN A 17 5.54 5.16 -18.93
C ASN A 17 5.29 4.54 -17.54
N LEU A 18 5.57 5.27 -16.48
CA LEU A 18 5.15 4.92 -15.12
C LEU A 18 3.67 5.27 -14.93
N THR A 19 2.84 4.26 -14.65
CA THR A 19 1.38 4.42 -14.64
C THR A 19 0.75 4.28 -13.25
N GLY A 20 1.47 3.70 -12.30
CA GLY A 20 1.01 3.54 -10.93
C GLY A 20 2.17 3.30 -9.98
N SER A 21 2.07 3.85 -8.79
CA SER A 21 2.96 3.57 -7.67
C SER A 21 2.12 3.36 -6.42
N PHE A 22 2.44 2.32 -5.67
CA PHE A 22 1.73 1.95 -4.46
C PHE A 22 2.72 1.62 -3.34
N ALA A 23 2.33 1.97 -2.13
CA ALA A 23 2.86 1.47 -0.88
C ALA A 23 1.66 1.29 0.07
N ASN A 24 1.80 0.52 1.13
CA ASN A 24 0.72 0.40 2.12
C ASN A 24 0.31 1.80 2.64
N ASP A 25 -1.00 2.07 2.73
CA ASP A 25 -1.51 3.38 3.16
C ASP A 25 -0.98 3.80 4.53
N VAL A 26 -0.81 2.83 5.44
CA VAL A 26 -0.25 3.02 6.79
C VAL A 26 0.77 1.93 7.06
N VAL A 27 1.95 2.32 7.51
CA VAL A 27 3.07 1.44 7.87
C VAL A 27 3.48 1.73 9.31
N CYS A 28 3.68 0.69 10.10
CA CYS A 28 4.04 0.78 11.52
C CYS A 28 5.51 0.40 11.80
N SER A 29 6.22 -0.06 10.79
CA SER A 29 7.65 -0.41 10.84
C SER A 29 8.46 0.58 10.03
N ASP A 30 9.78 0.52 10.16
CA ASP A 30 10.75 1.27 9.36
C ASP A 30 11.03 0.65 7.98
N GLN A 31 10.19 -0.31 7.57
CA GLN A 31 10.27 -0.98 6.27
C GLN A 31 8.88 -1.26 5.71
N THR A 32 8.76 -1.26 4.39
CA THR A 32 7.51 -1.59 3.67
C THR A 32 7.82 -2.15 2.29
N ASP A 33 6.86 -2.85 1.72
CA ASP A 33 6.88 -3.18 0.31
C ASP A 33 6.41 -1.97 -0.50
N ILE A 34 7.08 -1.70 -1.61
CA ILE A 34 6.69 -0.67 -2.55
C ILE A 34 6.46 -1.29 -3.93
N GLU A 35 5.48 -0.76 -4.65
CA GLU A 35 5.12 -1.27 -5.97
C GLU A 35 5.23 -0.17 -7.02
N ILE A 36 5.62 -0.58 -8.23
CA ILE A 36 5.63 0.28 -9.40
C ILE A 36 5.00 -0.44 -10.58
N THR A 37 4.04 0.21 -11.21
CA THR A 37 3.45 -0.25 -12.47
C THR A 37 3.95 0.61 -13.60
N PHE A 38 4.48 -0.03 -14.62
CA PHE A 38 4.93 0.64 -15.85
C PHE A 38 4.30 -0.01 -17.08
N ARG A 39 4.23 0.75 -18.15
CA ARG A 39 3.69 0.33 -19.44
C ARG A 39 4.68 0.61 -20.55
N ASN A 40 4.84 -0.32 -21.45
CA ASN A 40 5.60 -0.09 -22.68
C ASN A 40 4.77 0.75 -23.66
N TYR A 41 5.12 2.02 -23.79
CA TYR A 41 4.55 2.97 -24.76
C TYR A 41 5.36 3.04 -26.05
N GLY A 42 6.49 2.33 -26.12
CA GLY A 42 7.26 2.15 -27.33
C GLY A 42 6.61 1.15 -28.29
N ASN A 43 6.96 1.21 -29.56
CA ASN A 43 6.52 0.23 -30.57
C ASN A 43 7.45 -1.01 -30.64
N GLN A 44 8.59 -0.99 -29.94
CA GLN A 44 9.47 -2.15 -29.77
C GLN A 44 9.18 -2.85 -28.45
N SER A 45 9.45 -4.15 -28.36
CA SER A 45 9.36 -4.87 -27.09
C SER A 45 10.35 -4.30 -26.08
N LEU A 46 9.88 -4.04 -24.86
CA LEU A 46 10.73 -3.62 -23.74
C LEU A 46 11.38 -4.87 -23.15
N THR A 47 12.72 -4.89 -23.13
CA THR A 47 13.50 -6.06 -22.65
C THR A 47 14.23 -5.79 -21.35
N SER A 48 14.43 -4.53 -21.00
CA SER A 48 14.98 -4.07 -19.72
C SER A 48 14.52 -2.68 -19.39
N LEU A 49 14.51 -2.32 -18.10
CA LEU A 49 14.18 -0.99 -17.60
C LEU A 49 14.89 -0.76 -16.27
N ASP A 50 15.52 0.39 -16.11
CA ASP A 50 16.06 0.82 -14.85
C ASP A 50 14.99 1.60 -14.09
N LEU A 51 14.51 1.04 -12.97
CA LEU A 51 13.53 1.63 -12.07
C LEU A 51 14.26 2.15 -10.85
N THR A 52 14.46 3.45 -10.77
CA THR A 52 15.14 4.09 -9.65
C THR A 52 14.12 4.72 -8.73
N TYR A 53 14.22 4.46 -7.43
CA TYR A 53 13.37 5.04 -6.42
C TYR A 53 14.18 5.66 -5.29
N ASP A 54 13.61 6.63 -4.63
CA ASP A 54 14.01 7.13 -3.33
C ASP A 54 12.79 7.29 -2.41
N ILE A 55 13.02 7.28 -1.10
CA ILE A 55 12.01 7.64 -0.12
C ILE A 55 12.46 8.94 0.55
N ASN A 56 11.57 9.95 0.55
CA ASN A 56 11.79 11.27 1.16
C ASN A 56 13.02 12.02 0.64
N GLY A 57 13.43 11.79 -0.62
CA GLY A 57 14.65 12.37 -1.17
C GLY A 57 15.95 11.77 -0.60
N GLY A 58 15.87 10.58 -0.02
CA GLY A 58 17.02 9.82 0.46
C GLY A 58 17.91 9.31 -0.67
N THR A 59 18.82 8.39 -0.35
CA THR A 59 19.72 7.80 -1.35
C THR A 59 18.93 6.98 -2.36
N PRO A 60 19.00 7.32 -3.67
CA PRO A 60 18.30 6.56 -4.70
C PRO A 60 18.82 5.13 -4.82
N THR A 61 17.91 4.19 -5.03
CA THR A 61 18.17 2.77 -5.28
C THR A 61 17.58 2.39 -6.62
N THR A 62 18.33 1.63 -7.43
CA THR A 62 17.88 1.20 -8.74
C THR A 62 17.58 -0.30 -8.75
N TYR A 63 16.39 -0.65 -9.19
CA TYR A 63 15.99 -2.00 -9.54
C TYR A 63 16.09 -2.16 -11.07
N ASN A 64 16.90 -3.12 -11.52
CA ASN A 64 17.07 -3.39 -12.93
C ASN A 64 16.07 -4.48 -13.36
N TRP A 65 14.95 -4.07 -13.94
CA TRP A 65 13.96 -4.99 -14.49
C TRP A 65 14.46 -5.56 -15.82
N THR A 66 14.23 -6.85 -16.03
CA THR A 66 14.48 -7.55 -17.29
C THR A 66 13.31 -8.46 -17.62
N GLY A 67 12.90 -8.49 -18.89
CA GLY A 67 11.74 -9.28 -19.31
C GLY A 67 11.49 -9.20 -20.80
N SER A 68 10.24 -9.33 -21.19
CA SER A 68 9.79 -9.14 -22.58
C SER A 68 8.36 -8.60 -22.53
N LEU A 69 8.24 -7.28 -22.52
CA LEU A 69 6.95 -6.59 -22.45
C LEU A 69 6.59 -6.02 -23.81
N LEU A 70 5.52 -6.53 -24.41
CA LEU A 70 5.06 -6.08 -25.71
C LEU A 70 4.54 -4.64 -25.66
N SER A 71 4.52 -3.97 -26.82
CA SER A 71 3.94 -2.62 -26.96
C SER A 71 2.52 -2.57 -26.39
N GLY A 72 2.25 -1.55 -25.58
CA GLY A 72 0.96 -1.32 -24.94
C GLY A 72 0.65 -2.20 -23.72
N VAL A 73 1.53 -3.13 -23.35
CA VAL A 73 1.35 -3.99 -22.17
C VAL A 73 1.96 -3.34 -20.93
N SER A 74 1.34 -3.56 -19.78
CA SER A 74 1.82 -3.10 -18.46
C SER A 74 2.30 -4.25 -17.61
N GLU A 75 3.23 -3.97 -16.70
CA GLU A 75 3.70 -4.89 -15.67
C GLU A 75 3.85 -4.16 -14.34
N THR A 76 3.64 -4.87 -13.24
CA THR A 76 3.85 -4.37 -11.88
C THR A 76 5.00 -5.12 -11.22
N VAL A 77 5.91 -4.39 -10.62
CA VAL A 77 7.04 -4.91 -9.84
C VAL A 77 6.86 -4.53 -8.39
N VAL A 78 7.09 -5.49 -7.50
CA VAL A 78 7.11 -5.29 -6.04
C VAL A 78 8.57 -5.33 -5.56
N ILE A 79 8.98 -4.32 -4.83
CA ILE A 79 10.26 -4.30 -4.12
C ILE A 79 9.96 -4.52 -2.64
N PRO A 80 10.28 -5.70 -2.09
CA PRO A 80 9.92 -6.04 -0.73
C PRO A 80 10.89 -5.42 0.29
N ASN A 81 10.37 -5.17 1.50
CA ASN A 81 11.13 -4.80 2.69
C ASN A 81 12.06 -3.59 2.49
N VAL A 82 11.59 -2.56 1.81
CA VAL A 82 12.36 -1.32 1.63
C VAL A 82 12.43 -0.57 2.95
N VAL A 83 13.65 -0.39 3.45
CA VAL A 83 13.92 0.34 4.70
C VAL A 83 13.95 1.84 4.42
N PHE A 84 13.35 2.63 5.30
CA PHE A 84 13.31 4.09 5.21
C PHE A 84 13.49 4.74 6.58
N LEU A 85 13.80 6.02 6.59
CA LEU A 85 13.74 6.84 7.81
C LEU A 85 12.30 7.37 7.96
N PRO A 86 11.55 6.91 8.98
CA PRO A 86 10.14 7.24 9.10
C PRO A 86 9.90 8.74 9.26
N GLN A 87 8.86 9.21 8.59
CA GLN A 87 8.24 10.52 8.78
C GLN A 87 6.72 10.29 8.83
N ALA A 88 5.96 11.21 9.41
CA ALA A 88 4.50 11.10 9.46
C ALA A 88 3.88 10.86 8.06
N PHE A 89 4.47 11.49 7.04
CA PHE A 89 4.13 11.27 5.64
C PHE A 89 5.42 10.97 4.87
N ASN A 90 5.46 9.82 4.21
CA ASN A 90 6.60 9.39 3.42
C ASN A 90 6.24 9.41 1.95
N HIS A 91 7.14 9.91 1.13
CA HIS A 91 6.99 9.99 -0.33
C HIS A 91 7.93 9.00 -0.99
N VAL A 92 7.40 8.15 -1.85
CA VAL A 92 8.19 7.30 -2.75
C VAL A 92 8.23 7.98 -4.11
N ASN A 93 9.40 8.35 -4.56
CA ASN A 93 9.62 8.94 -5.88
C ASN A 93 10.23 7.90 -6.79
N TRP A 94 9.67 7.74 -7.98
CA TRP A 94 10.14 6.80 -8.98
C TRP A 94 10.56 7.52 -10.26
N VAL A 95 11.64 7.01 -10.87
CA VAL A 95 12.08 7.43 -12.20
C VAL A 95 12.45 6.18 -13.01
N ALA A 96 11.92 6.07 -14.22
CA ALA A 96 12.28 5.04 -15.19
C ALA A 96 13.30 5.58 -16.19
N THR A 97 14.33 4.78 -16.50
CA THR A 97 15.36 5.14 -17.48
C THR A 97 15.81 3.92 -18.27
N ASN A 98 16.52 4.15 -19.37
CA ASN A 98 17.19 3.14 -20.19
C ASN A 98 16.25 2.01 -20.69
N PRO A 99 15.08 2.29 -21.28
CA PRO A 99 14.22 1.26 -21.86
C PRO A 99 14.98 0.46 -22.92
N SER A 100 15.13 -0.84 -22.69
CA SER A 100 15.92 -1.77 -23.53
C SER A 100 17.37 -1.30 -23.77
N GLY A 101 17.98 -0.60 -22.81
CA GLY A 101 19.31 -0.01 -22.93
C GLY A 101 19.38 1.19 -23.87
N GLN A 102 18.26 1.78 -24.25
CA GLN A 102 18.17 2.93 -25.14
C GLN A 102 17.72 4.19 -24.39
N VAL A 103 17.85 5.34 -25.03
CA VAL A 103 17.30 6.60 -24.52
C VAL A 103 15.77 6.55 -24.64
N ASP A 104 15.08 6.88 -23.55
CA ASP A 104 13.65 7.06 -23.57
C ASP A 104 13.27 8.30 -24.41
N GLN A 105 12.36 8.11 -25.36
CA GLN A 105 11.99 9.15 -26.32
C GLN A 105 10.88 10.08 -25.83
N ASN A 106 10.33 9.79 -24.61
CA ASN A 106 9.36 10.66 -23.96
C ASN A 106 9.60 10.71 -22.45
N THR A 107 10.50 11.54 -22.03
CA THR A 107 10.89 11.67 -20.61
C THR A 107 9.83 12.35 -19.72
N THR A 108 8.71 12.80 -20.27
CA THR A 108 7.65 13.50 -19.49
C THR A 108 6.77 12.55 -18.70
N ASN A 109 6.80 11.26 -19.00
CA ASN A 109 5.99 10.19 -18.38
C ASN A 109 6.84 9.19 -17.55
N ASN A 110 8.14 9.48 -17.38
CA ASN A 110 9.11 8.59 -16.75
C ASN A 110 9.17 8.71 -15.23
N SER A 111 8.40 9.60 -14.62
CA SER A 111 8.41 9.80 -13.18
C SER A 111 7.02 9.79 -12.57
N ILE A 112 6.91 9.22 -11.39
CA ILE A 112 5.68 9.21 -10.59
C ILE A 112 6.06 9.26 -9.10
N SER A 113 5.16 9.79 -8.28
CA SER A 113 5.32 9.79 -6.83
C SER A 113 4.05 9.27 -6.17
N SER A 114 4.21 8.51 -5.09
CA SER A 114 3.13 8.10 -4.19
C SER A 114 3.49 8.46 -2.75
N MET A 115 2.52 8.36 -1.87
CA MET A 115 2.68 8.72 -0.47
C MET A 115 2.07 7.62 0.41
N PHE A 116 2.73 7.33 1.53
CA PHE A 116 2.18 6.51 2.60
C PHE A 116 2.42 7.18 3.95
N ARG A 117 1.64 6.78 4.95
CA ARG A 117 1.78 7.27 6.33
C ARG A 117 2.60 6.28 7.14
N HIS A 118 3.49 6.81 7.94
CA HIS A 118 4.09 6.04 9.03
C HIS A 118 3.34 6.39 10.32
N TRP A 119 2.87 5.36 10.99
CA TRP A 119 2.31 5.54 12.31
C TRP A 119 3.46 5.64 13.30
N GLU A 120 3.85 6.87 13.64
CA GLU A 120 4.63 7.09 14.85
C GLU A 120 3.68 7.05 16.04
N GLN A 121 3.99 6.21 16.99
CA GLN A 121 3.41 6.34 18.32
C GLN A 121 3.86 7.73 18.84
N GLN A 122 3.03 8.73 18.61
CA GLN A 122 3.24 10.04 19.21
C GLN A 122 3.08 9.81 20.70
N GLY A 123 4.22 9.82 21.40
CA GLY A 123 4.29 9.50 22.80
C GLY A 123 3.49 10.45 23.65
N ASP A 124 2.19 10.27 23.73
CA ASP A 124 1.48 10.50 24.93
C ASP A 124 1.88 9.37 25.87
N VAL A 125 2.91 9.66 26.62
CA VAL A 125 3.30 8.89 27.78
C VAL A 125 2.08 8.81 28.68
N LEU A 126 1.28 7.78 28.52
CA LEU A 126 0.40 7.34 29.58
C LEU A 126 1.30 6.79 30.65
N MET A 127 1.67 7.70 31.55
CA MET A 127 2.56 7.46 32.65
C MET A 127 2.10 6.23 33.42
N GLY A 128 2.86 5.14 33.31
CA GLY A 128 2.81 4.03 34.24
C GLY A 128 1.96 2.82 33.87
N ILE A 129 1.66 2.59 32.58
CA ILE A 129 1.00 1.36 32.15
C ILE A 129 1.90 0.65 31.14
N ASP A 130 2.39 -0.54 31.51
CA ASP A 130 3.22 -1.39 30.65
C ASP A 130 2.44 -2.04 29.50
N ALA A 131 1.16 -1.70 29.32
CA ALA A 131 0.29 -2.21 28.27
C ALA A 131 -0.50 -1.08 27.62
N GLY A 132 -0.62 -1.12 26.30
CA GLY A 132 -1.59 -0.32 25.55
C GLY A 132 -3.01 -0.73 25.93
N VAL A 133 -3.88 0.23 26.20
CA VAL A 133 -5.29 -0.02 26.52
C VAL A 133 -6.15 0.50 25.39
N ILE A 134 -6.94 -0.41 24.80
CA ILE A 134 -7.95 -0.07 23.77
C ILE A 134 -9.32 -0.20 24.42
N ASN A 135 -10.05 0.91 24.52
CA ASN A 135 -11.46 0.91 24.95
C ASN A 135 -12.35 0.77 23.70
N ILE A 136 -13.28 -0.17 23.75
CA ILE A 136 -14.15 -0.52 22.64
C ILE A 136 -15.57 -0.33 23.11
N ASP A 137 -16.26 0.67 22.53
CA ASP A 137 -17.64 1.01 22.83
C ASP A 137 -18.52 0.63 21.63
N ILE A 138 -19.41 -0.34 21.83
CA ILE A 138 -20.30 -0.86 20.79
C ILE A 138 -21.75 -0.69 21.25
N LEU A 139 -22.54 0.01 20.44
CA LEU A 139 -23.99 0.07 20.58
C LEU A 139 -24.60 -0.85 19.52
N THR A 140 -25.19 -1.94 19.96
CA THR A 140 -25.88 -2.87 19.06
C THR A 140 -27.30 -2.44 18.74
N ASP A 141 -27.78 -2.83 17.58
CA ASP A 141 -29.16 -2.75 17.16
C ASP A 141 -30.01 -3.97 17.64
N GLY A 142 -31.08 -4.30 16.92
CA GLY A 142 -31.95 -5.43 17.20
C GLY A 142 -31.34 -6.81 16.91
N TYR A 143 -30.14 -6.86 16.39
CA TYR A 143 -29.43 -8.06 15.93
C TYR A 143 -28.00 -8.18 16.49
N GLY A 144 -27.79 -7.76 17.72
CA GLY A 144 -26.48 -7.77 18.38
C GLY A 144 -25.72 -9.11 18.34
N SER A 145 -26.44 -10.24 18.14
CA SER A 145 -25.83 -11.56 17.96
C SER A 145 -24.99 -11.70 16.67
N GLU A 146 -25.14 -10.77 15.74
CA GLU A 146 -24.42 -10.74 14.46
C GLU A 146 -23.11 -9.94 14.55
N THR A 147 -23.01 -9.10 15.58
CA THR A 147 -21.86 -8.22 15.81
C THR A 147 -20.75 -8.94 16.58
N THR A 148 -19.59 -8.99 15.97
CA THR A 148 -18.34 -9.47 16.61
C THR A 148 -17.17 -8.57 16.20
N TRP A 149 -16.06 -8.63 16.92
CA TRP A 149 -14.84 -7.92 16.56
C TRP A 149 -13.60 -8.73 16.92
N ASP A 150 -12.49 -8.42 16.26
CA ASP A 150 -11.17 -8.87 16.67
C ASP A 150 -10.11 -7.74 16.55
N ILE A 151 -9.03 -7.93 17.30
CA ILE A 151 -7.79 -7.17 17.17
C ILE A 151 -6.71 -8.16 16.77
N LYS A 152 -6.05 -7.89 15.64
CA LYS A 152 -4.96 -8.69 15.12
C LYS A 152 -3.65 -7.93 15.16
N ALA A 153 -2.60 -8.58 15.61
CA ALA A 153 -1.23 -8.12 15.41
C ALA A 153 -0.85 -8.22 13.92
N GLU A 154 0.22 -7.54 13.52
CA GLU A 154 0.70 -7.49 12.13
C GLU A 154 0.97 -8.88 11.53
N ASN A 155 1.38 -9.85 12.34
CA ASN A 155 1.58 -11.25 11.94
C ASN A 155 0.27 -12.07 11.79
N GLY A 156 -0.90 -11.42 11.91
CA GLY A 156 -2.22 -12.02 11.80
C GLY A 156 -2.72 -12.73 13.07
N THR A 157 -1.96 -12.73 14.16
CA THR A 157 -2.40 -13.34 15.42
C THR A 157 -3.49 -12.49 16.06
N ILE A 158 -4.64 -13.10 16.43
CA ILE A 158 -5.70 -12.45 17.19
C ILE A 158 -5.22 -12.28 18.64
N VAL A 159 -5.13 -11.03 19.11
CA VAL A 159 -4.71 -10.68 20.47
C VAL A 159 -5.87 -10.37 21.39
N ALA A 160 -7.01 -9.95 20.82
CA ALA A 160 -8.27 -9.77 21.53
C ALA A 160 -9.45 -9.96 20.57
N SER A 161 -10.61 -10.34 21.11
CA SER A 161 -11.85 -10.44 20.34
C SER A 161 -13.06 -10.34 21.27
N GLY A 162 -14.21 -9.97 20.74
CA GLY A 162 -15.46 -9.87 21.49
C GLY A 162 -16.68 -10.17 20.66
N GLY A 163 -17.83 -10.29 21.35
CA GLY A 163 -19.11 -10.71 20.78
C GLY A 163 -19.30 -12.24 20.73
N PRO A 164 -20.47 -12.73 20.28
CA PRO A 164 -21.65 -11.95 19.92
C PRO A 164 -22.31 -11.25 21.12
N TYR A 165 -23.15 -10.25 20.86
CA TYR A 165 -23.69 -9.36 21.87
C TYR A 165 -25.21 -9.48 22.02
N SER A 166 -25.75 -8.86 23.10
CA SER A 166 -27.20 -8.67 23.27
C SER A 166 -27.71 -7.52 22.43
N ASN A 167 -28.98 -7.59 22.02
CA ASN A 167 -29.62 -6.60 21.16
C ASN A 167 -29.88 -5.26 21.88
N ASN A 168 -29.79 -4.16 21.13
CA ASN A 168 -30.12 -2.80 21.57
C ASN A 168 -29.43 -2.41 22.89
N THR A 169 -28.16 -2.79 23.03
CA THR A 169 -27.41 -2.65 24.27
C THR A 169 -26.04 -1.99 24.01
N GLN A 170 -25.65 -1.08 24.91
CA GLN A 170 -24.29 -0.53 24.94
C GLN A 170 -23.37 -1.53 25.61
N HIS A 171 -22.30 -1.89 24.91
CA HIS A 171 -21.21 -2.76 25.39
C HIS A 171 -19.94 -1.94 25.47
N ASN A 172 -19.27 -2.02 26.61
CA ASN A 172 -17.98 -1.36 26.85
C ASN A 172 -16.97 -2.44 27.21
N GLU A 173 -15.96 -2.62 26.38
CA GLU A 173 -14.94 -3.60 26.56
C GLU A 173 -13.55 -2.96 26.57
N THR A 174 -12.57 -3.67 27.10
CA THR A 174 -11.20 -3.22 27.15
C THR A 174 -10.27 -4.33 26.69
N ALA A 175 -9.46 -4.03 25.69
CA ALA A 175 -8.39 -4.91 25.25
C ALA A 175 -7.02 -4.35 25.70
N PHE A 176 -6.11 -5.26 26.03
CA PHE A 176 -4.72 -4.92 26.39
C PHE A 176 -3.82 -5.41 25.27
N VAL A 177 -3.02 -4.51 24.72
CA VAL A 177 -2.11 -4.79 23.60
C VAL A 177 -0.70 -4.32 23.92
N ASN A 178 0.29 -4.82 23.21
CA ASN A 178 1.65 -4.31 23.32
C ASN A 178 1.73 -2.90 22.70
N PRO A 179 2.05 -1.85 23.44
CA PRO A 179 2.03 -0.48 22.93
C PRO A 179 3.12 -0.18 21.88
N THR A 180 4.04 -1.12 21.66
CA THR A 180 5.13 -0.98 20.68
C THR A 180 4.83 -1.70 19.36
N GLU A 181 3.62 -2.27 19.20
CA GLU A 181 3.21 -3.01 18.03
C GLU A 181 2.01 -2.34 17.34
N CYS A 182 1.83 -2.62 16.06
CA CYS A 182 0.65 -2.21 15.32
C CYS A 182 -0.40 -3.30 15.32
N PHE A 183 -1.67 -2.86 15.36
CA PHE A 183 -2.82 -3.75 15.41
C PHE A 183 -3.88 -3.31 14.42
N THR A 184 -4.59 -4.28 13.86
CA THR A 184 -5.80 -4.04 13.07
C THR A 184 -7.01 -4.38 13.91
N PHE A 185 -7.90 -3.42 14.10
CA PHE A 185 -9.23 -3.66 14.66
C PHE A 185 -10.20 -3.95 13.51
N SER A 186 -10.96 -5.03 13.62
CA SER A 186 -11.99 -5.40 12.65
C SER A 186 -13.30 -5.58 13.37
N LEU A 187 -14.35 -4.93 12.87
CA LEU A 187 -15.73 -5.11 13.32
C LEU A 187 -16.48 -5.90 12.23
N TYR A 188 -17.21 -6.92 12.65
CA TYR A 188 -17.94 -7.80 11.75
C TYR A 188 -19.43 -7.76 12.05
N ASP A 189 -20.20 -7.77 10.99
CA ASP A 189 -21.62 -8.01 10.96
C ASP A 189 -21.85 -9.24 10.06
N SER A 190 -22.42 -10.32 10.61
CA SER A 190 -22.54 -11.59 9.88
C SER A 190 -23.61 -11.57 8.78
N TYR A 191 -24.56 -10.65 8.82
CA TYR A 191 -25.57 -10.46 7.79
C TYR A 191 -25.26 -9.26 6.86
N GLY A 192 -24.54 -8.26 7.34
CA GLY A 192 -24.10 -7.12 6.54
C GLY A 192 -25.20 -6.10 6.22
N ASP A 193 -26.18 -5.95 7.11
CA ASP A 193 -27.35 -5.08 6.94
C ASP A 193 -27.49 -4.01 8.02
N GLY A 194 -26.52 -3.92 8.95
CA GLY A 194 -26.49 -2.99 10.09
C GLY A 194 -25.42 -1.93 10.04
#